data_91ebee4880bcf3f0111e3532f0e763eb
#
_entry.id   91ebee4880bcf3f0111e3532f0e763eb
#
_cell.length_a   1.000
_cell.length_b   1.000
_cell.length_c   1.000
_cell.angle_alpha   90.00
_cell.angle_beta   90.00
_cell.angle_gamma   90.00
#
_symmetry.space_group_name_H-M   'P 1'
#
loop_
_entity.id
_entity.type
_entity.pdbx_description
1 polymer ?
#
loop_
_entity_poly.entity_id
_entity_poly.type
_entity_poly.pdbx_seq_one_letter_code
_entity_poly.pdbx_strand_id
1 'polypeptide(L)'
;MVQPQLTRDSMIGPYPLPPVDDALRAQARAQPGQWLDFLDPMIDPATPNPPAFAVQGGYRADELGQIVEYSINPRYEPSELRAGFRCSSAFELTLWRALHGFNTVGMLADAFASATLLAYVDHPGAEDLPAVPDPDQPGTSLLLVCSSWTFCSWENAVEVTGSFLLGLTSNTDAVLIINPGTGLSLRLAARTMMSLARTPHQQHQ
;
A
#
# COMPACT_ATOMS: atom_id res chain seq x y z
N MET A 1 13.09 -12.46 -18.26
CA MET A 1 11.93 -12.90 -17.44
C MET A 1 10.80 -11.93 -17.73
N VAL A 2 9.65 -12.40 -18.22
CA VAL A 2 8.47 -11.53 -18.39
C VAL A 2 7.92 -11.26 -17.00
N GLN A 3 7.94 -10.00 -16.56
CA GLN A 3 7.26 -9.63 -15.31
C GLN A 3 5.76 -9.90 -15.47
N PRO A 4 5.09 -10.53 -14.48
CA PRO A 4 3.65 -10.74 -14.55
C PRO A 4 2.95 -9.38 -14.71
N GLN A 5 2.04 -9.31 -15.66
CA GLN A 5 1.27 -8.08 -15.90
C GLN A 5 0.35 -7.85 -14.69
N LEU A 6 0.53 -6.74 -13.99
CA LEU A 6 -0.32 -6.34 -12.88
C LEU A 6 -1.73 -6.01 -13.38
N THR A 7 -2.73 -6.50 -12.67
CA THR A 7 -4.16 -6.17 -12.85
C THR A 7 -4.63 -5.32 -11.68
N ARG A 8 -5.85 -4.76 -11.77
CA ARG A 8 -6.43 -3.98 -10.66
C ARG A 8 -6.52 -4.77 -9.35
N ASP A 9 -6.74 -6.09 -9.43
CA ASP A 9 -6.89 -6.97 -8.25
C ASP A 9 -5.56 -7.55 -7.77
N SER A 10 -4.44 -7.24 -8.44
CA SER A 10 -3.13 -7.70 -8.01
C SER A 10 -2.74 -7.09 -6.67
N MET A 11 -2.07 -7.90 -5.84
CA MET A 11 -1.44 -7.47 -4.59
C MET A 11 0.06 -7.30 -4.82
N ILE A 12 0.67 -6.27 -4.22
CA ILE A 12 2.12 -6.00 -4.31
C ILE A 12 2.88 -6.33 -3.04
N GLY A 13 2.19 -6.34 -1.91
CA GLY A 13 2.78 -6.69 -0.62
C GLY A 13 2.62 -8.17 -0.26
N PRO A 14 3.43 -8.68 0.69
CA PRO A 14 3.25 -10.02 1.24
C PRO A 14 1.91 -10.09 1.99
N TYR A 15 1.28 -11.25 1.97
CA TYR A 15 0.05 -11.44 2.74
C TYR A 15 0.37 -11.52 4.25
N PRO A 16 -0.37 -10.82 5.12
CA PRO A 16 0.14 -10.41 6.42
C PRO A 16 -0.46 -11.13 7.63
N LEU A 17 -0.84 -12.41 7.57
CA LEU A 17 -1.09 -13.11 8.83
C LEU A 17 0.24 -13.29 9.57
N PRO A 18 0.28 -13.06 10.90
CA PRO A 18 1.46 -13.33 11.70
C PRO A 18 1.92 -14.79 11.51
N PRO A 19 3.23 -15.05 11.46
CA PRO A 19 3.73 -16.41 11.36
C PRO A 19 3.29 -17.24 12.56
N VAL A 20 3.09 -18.55 12.33
CA VAL A 20 2.74 -19.48 13.41
C VAL A 20 3.96 -19.71 14.29
N ASP A 21 4.04 -18.99 15.38
CA ASP A 21 5.07 -19.10 16.41
C ASP A 21 4.65 -20.02 17.57
N ASP A 22 5.51 -20.17 18.56
CA ASP A 22 5.24 -21.03 19.73
C ASP A 22 4.13 -20.46 20.64
N ALA A 23 3.97 -19.13 20.69
CA ALA A 23 2.90 -18.49 21.45
C ALA A 23 1.53 -18.81 20.83
N LEU A 24 1.42 -18.69 19.51
CA LEU A 24 0.19 -19.03 18.79
C LEU A 24 -0.14 -20.52 18.89
N ARG A 25 0.88 -21.40 18.83
CA ARG A 25 0.68 -22.85 19.06
C ARG A 25 0.22 -23.14 20.49
N ALA A 26 0.73 -22.41 21.50
CA ALA A 26 0.28 -22.54 22.87
C ALA A 26 -1.17 -22.08 23.02
N GLN A 27 -1.55 -20.99 22.38
CA GLN A 27 -2.92 -20.48 22.35
C GLN A 27 -3.88 -21.50 21.68
N ALA A 28 -3.47 -22.10 20.54
CA ALA A 28 -4.25 -23.13 19.86
C ALA A 28 -4.52 -24.33 20.76
N ARG A 29 -3.52 -24.79 21.51
CA ARG A 29 -3.69 -25.88 22.50
C ARG A 29 -4.60 -25.53 23.67
N ALA A 30 -4.65 -24.24 24.04
CA ALA A 30 -5.54 -23.77 25.09
C ALA A 30 -6.98 -23.57 24.62
N GLN A 31 -7.21 -23.47 23.32
CA GLN A 31 -8.50 -23.21 22.70
C GLN A 31 -8.78 -24.20 21.52
N PRO A 32 -8.85 -25.51 21.80
CA PRO A 32 -9.05 -26.51 20.74
C PRO A 32 -10.43 -26.30 20.06
N GLY A 33 -10.48 -26.55 18.77
CA GLY A 33 -11.68 -26.39 17.93
C GLY A 33 -12.06 -24.96 17.61
N GLN A 34 -11.31 -23.94 18.08
CA GLN A 34 -11.67 -22.54 17.93
C GLN A 34 -10.86 -21.84 16.83
N TRP A 35 -11.39 -20.70 16.37
CA TRP A 35 -10.67 -19.72 15.59
C TRP A 35 -9.87 -18.79 16.51
N LEU A 36 -8.62 -18.55 16.15
CA LEU A 36 -7.71 -17.62 16.81
C LEU A 36 -7.63 -16.37 15.92
N ASP A 37 -8.52 -15.42 16.14
CA ASP A 37 -8.63 -14.22 15.33
C ASP A 37 -7.58 -13.18 15.71
N PHE A 38 -7.04 -12.50 14.68
CA PHE A 38 -6.18 -11.33 14.84
C PHE A 38 -7.01 -10.06 14.65
N LEU A 39 -7.03 -9.24 15.69
CA LEU A 39 -7.75 -7.97 15.65
C LEU A 39 -6.80 -6.82 15.31
N ASP A 40 -7.38 -5.79 14.74
CA ASP A 40 -6.69 -4.51 14.59
C ASP A 40 -6.37 -3.94 15.99
N PRO A 41 -5.15 -3.40 16.22
CA PRO A 41 -4.75 -2.89 17.51
C PRO A 41 -5.57 -1.70 18.02
N MET A 42 -6.41 -1.09 17.20
CA MET A 42 -7.35 -0.05 17.64
C MET A 42 -8.56 -0.63 18.39
N ILE A 43 -8.77 -1.94 18.34
CA ILE A 43 -9.88 -2.62 19.01
C ILE A 43 -9.37 -3.27 20.31
N ASP A 44 -10.08 -3.06 21.38
CA ASP A 44 -9.82 -3.79 22.64
C ASP A 44 -10.01 -5.29 22.40
N PRO A 45 -8.99 -6.13 22.68
CA PRO A 45 -9.08 -7.59 22.54
C PRO A 45 -10.25 -8.23 23.28
N ALA A 46 -10.77 -7.57 24.32
CA ALA A 46 -11.94 -8.03 25.08
C ALA A 46 -13.28 -7.64 24.43
N THR A 47 -13.27 -6.91 23.32
CA THR A 47 -14.50 -6.49 22.63
C THR A 47 -15.29 -7.71 22.13
N PRO A 48 -16.50 -7.96 22.62
CA PRO A 48 -17.33 -9.02 22.08
C PRO A 48 -17.82 -8.64 20.67
N ASN A 49 -17.73 -9.58 19.72
CA ASN A 49 -18.16 -9.39 18.33
C ASN A 49 -17.52 -8.15 17.69
N PRO A 50 -16.21 -8.12 17.49
CA PRO A 50 -15.53 -7.00 16.85
C PRO A 50 -16.10 -6.78 15.43
N PRO A 51 -16.15 -5.54 14.93
CA PRO A 51 -16.63 -5.25 13.61
C PRO A 51 -15.78 -5.95 12.55
N ALA A 52 -16.40 -6.43 11.46
CA ALA A 52 -15.70 -7.21 10.45
C ALA A 52 -14.48 -6.49 9.84
N PHE A 53 -14.52 -5.17 9.70
CA PHE A 53 -13.40 -4.39 9.20
C PHE A 53 -12.17 -4.38 10.13
N ALA A 54 -12.35 -4.76 11.39
CA ALA A 54 -11.29 -4.78 12.40
C ALA A 54 -10.70 -6.18 12.65
N VAL A 55 -11.22 -7.21 12.01
CA VAL A 55 -10.72 -8.60 12.09
C VAL A 55 -9.84 -8.85 10.88
N GLN A 56 -8.56 -9.03 11.09
CA GLN A 56 -7.57 -9.30 10.02
C GLN A 56 -7.79 -10.66 9.36
N GLY A 57 -8.21 -11.63 10.14
CA GLY A 57 -8.32 -13.05 9.83
C GLY A 57 -7.84 -13.87 11.00
N GLY A 58 -7.66 -15.18 10.82
CA GLY A 58 -7.27 -16.04 11.92
C GLY A 58 -6.78 -17.41 11.48
N TYR A 59 -6.37 -18.18 12.46
CA TYR A 59 -6.02 -19.59 12.34
C TYR A 59 -7.05 -20.45 13.07
N ARG A 60 -7.41 -21.59 12.51
CA ARG A 60 -8.30 -22.56 13.15
C ARG A 60 -7.47 -23.65 13.81
N ALA A 61 -7.73 -23.88 15.11
CA ALA A 61 -7.25 -25.05 15.82
C ALA A 61 -8.21 -26.22 15.63
N ASP A 62 -7.69 -27.44 15.51
CA ASP A 62 -8.49 -28.67 15.58
C ASP A 62 -8.80 -29.06 17.05
N GLU A 63 -9.51 -30.16 17.23
CA GLU A 63 -9.86 -30.71 18.54
C GLU A 63 -8.64 -31.13 19.41
N LEU A 64 -7.47 -31.26 18.79
CA LEU A 64 -6.20 -31.55 19.46
C LEU A 64 -5.37 -30.29 19.73
N GLY A 65 -5.88 -29.10 19.34
CA GLY A 65 -5.18 -27.82 19.45
C GLY A 65 -4.04 -27.65 18.45
N GLN A 66 -4.11 -28.35 17.29
CA GLN A 66 -3.18 -28.14 16.19
C GLN A 66 -3.74 -27.12 15.20
N ILE A 67 -2.90 -26.21 14.71
CA ILE A 67 -3.30 -25.27 13.66
C ILE A 67 -3.39 -26.00 12.33
N VAL A 68 -4.61 -26.07 11.76
CA VAL A 68 -4.93 -26.85 10.56
C VAL A 68 -5.41 -26.01 9.37
N GLU A 69 -5.82 -24.78 9.63
CA GLU A 69 -6.41 -23.91 8.60
C GLU A 69 -6.14 -22.43 8.93
N TYR A 70 -6.15 -21.57 7.94
CA TYR A 70 -6.17 -20.15 8.12
C TYR A 70 -7.24 -19.51 7.24
N SER A 71 -7.79 -18.40 7.67
CA SER A 71 -8.72 -17.58 6.90
C SER A 71 -8.29 -16.12 6.95
N ILE A 72 -8.55 -15.46 5.89
CA ILE A 72 -8.18 -14.09 5.62
C ILE A 72 -9.47 -13.30 5.42
N ASN A 73 -9.62 -12.22 6.15
CA ASN A 73 -10.80 -11.40 6.02
C ASN A 73 -10.61 -10.32 4.93
N PRO A 74 -11.28 -10.44 3.78
CA PRO A 74 -11.15 -9.46 2.70
C PRO A 74 -11.76 -8.09 3.03
N ARG A 75 -12.48 -7.98 4.17
CA ARG A 75 -13.09 -6.73 4.65
C ARG A 75 -12.23 -6.04 5.71
N TYR A 76 -11.05 -6.58 6.01
CA TYR A 76 -10.15 -5.97 6.98
C TYR A 76 -9.61 -4.63 6.47
N GLU A 77 -9.76 -3.60 7.28
CA GLU A 77 -9.26 -2.26 7.00
C GLU A 77 -8.25 -1.83 8.09
N PRO A 78 -6.94 -2.05 7.87
CA PRO A 78 -5.91 -1.68 8.83
C PRO A 78 -6.00 -0.22 9.26
N SER A 79 -5.92 0.03 10.57
CA SER A 79 -5.88 1.37 11.15
C SER A 79 -4.50 2.02 11.03
N GLU A 80 -4.42 3.34 11.28
CA GLU A 80 -3.14 4.05 11.43
C GLU A 80 -2.31 3.49 12.60
N LEU A 81 -2.97 3.01 13.65
CA LEU A 81 -2.29 2.38 14.78
C LEU A 81 -1.58 1.10 14.35
N ARG A 82 -2.18 0.31 13.44
CA ARG A 82 -1.55 -0.84 12.82
C ARG A 82 -0.37 -0.45 11.93
N ALA A 83 -0.47 0.66 11.23
CA ALA A 83 0.61 1.19 10.40
C ALA A 83 1.82 1.63 11.22
N GLY A 84 1.63 2.01 12.48
CA GLY A 84 2.69 2.42 13.39
C GLY A 84 3.19 3.86 13.13
N PHE A 85 2.49 4.63 12.29
CA PHE A 85 2.78 6.05 12.06
C PHE A 85 1.47 6.80 11.81
N ARG A 86 1.52 8.12 11.99
CA ARG A 86 0.40 8.99 11.69
C ARG A 86 0.42 9.35 10.21
N CYS A 87 -0.62 8.98 9.49
CA CYS A 87 -0.78 9.33 8.09
C CYS A 87 -1.15 10.82 7.94
N SER A 88 -0.47 11.52 7.02
CA SER A 88 -0.79 12.91 6.66
C SER A 88 -1.92 12.97 5.62
N SER A 89 -2.19 11.87 4.94
CA SER A 89 -3.23 11.78 3.92
C SER A 89 -3.80 10.35 3.81
N ALA A 90 -5.00 10.25 3.24
CA ALA A 90 -5.61 8.95 2.91
C ALA A 90 -4.73 8.14 1.92
N PHE A 91 -3.98 8.82 1.05
CA PHE A 91 -3.06 8.16 0.13
C PHE A 91 -1.94 7.43 0.86
N GLU A 92 -1.33 8.02 1.89
CA GLU A 92 -0.27 7.37 2.69
C GLU A 92 -0.75 6.07 3.33
N LEU A 93 -1.96 6.08 3.92
CA LEU A 93 -2.53 4.88 4.49
C LEU A 93 -2.81 3.82 3.41
N THR A 94 -3.33 4.23 2.24
CA THR A 94 -3.56 3.33 1.11
C THR A 94 -2.26 2.75 0.56
N LEU A 95 -1.20 3.55 0.47
CA LEU A 95 0.13 3.11 0.06
C LEU A 95 0.70 2.08 1.05
N TRP A 96 0.63 2.37 2.36
CA TRP A 96 1.05 1.45 3.39
C TRP A 96 0.29 0.12 3.31
N ARG A 97 -1.04 0.18 3.18
CA ARG A 97 -1.90 -1.00 3.02
C ARG A 97 -1.51 -1.82 1.79
N ALA A 98 -1.24 -1.18 0.66
CA ALA A 98 -0.82 -1.87 -0.57
C ALA A 98 0.55 -2.56 -0.39
N LEU A 99 1.53 -1.88 0.21
CA LEU A 99 2.86 -2.43 0.48
C LEU A 99 2.84 -3.62 1.46
N HIS A 100 1.82 -3.69 2.32
CA HIS A 100 1.65 -4.76 3.30
C HIS A 100 0.58 -5.79 2.90
N GLY A 101 0.12 -5.78 1.65
CA GLY A 101 -0.81 -6.78 1.12
C GLY A 101 -2.24 -6.66 1.61
N PHE A 102 -2.69 -5.48 2.03
CA PHE A 102 -4.07 -5.22 2.44
C PHE A 102 -4.91 -4.55 1.35
N ASN A 103 -4.28 -3.83 0.41
CA ASN A 103 -4.95 -3.16 -0.69
C ASN A 103 -4.41 -3.65 -2.02
N THR A 104 -5.28 -3.68 -3.03
CA THR A 104 -4.89 -4.00 -4.40
C THR A 104 -4.17 -2.84 -5.08
N VAL A 105 -3.45 -3.13 -6.16
CA VAL A 105 -2.80 -2.10 -6.98
C VAL A 105 -3.83 -1.14 -7.59
N GLY A 106 -5.03 -1.61 -7.91
CA GLY A 106 -6.11 -0.77 -8.40
C GLY A 106 -6.57 0.27 -7.37
N MET A 107 -6.71 -0.10 -6.10
CA MET A 107 -7.03 0.84 -5.01
C MET A 107 -5.92 1.88 -4.82
N LEU A 108 -4.65 1.43 -4.91
CA LEU A 108 -3.50 2.33 -4.85
C LEU A 108 -3.48 3.31 -6.02
N ALA A 109 -3.75 2.84 -7.24
CA ALA A 109 -3.76 3.68 -8.44
C ALA A 109 -4.88 4.75 -8.38
N ASP A 110 -6.07 4.40 -7.91
CA ASP A 110 -7.18 5.32 -7.72
C ASP A 110 -6.84 6.39 -6.65
N ALA A 111 -6.26 5.97 -5.54
CA ALA A 111 -5.83 6.88 -4.47
C ALA A 111 -4.69 7.80 -4.93
N PHE A 112 -3.71 7.28 -5.70
CA PHE A 112 -2.63 8.06 -6.28
C PHE A 112 -3.17 9.14 -7.22
N ALA A 113 -4.06 8.78 -8.14
CA ALA A 113 -4.63 9.72 -9.11
C ALA A 113 -5.34 10.91 -8.43
N SER A 114 -5.96 10.67 -7.27
CA SER A 114 -6.69 11.67 -6.50
C SER A 114 -5.83 12.44 -5.49
N ALA A 115 -4.59 12.00 -5.25
CA ALA A 115 -3.71 12.60 -4.24
C ALA A 115 -3.07 13.91 -4.72
N THR A 116 -2.81 14.80 -3.76
CA THR A 116 -1.82 15.87 -3.91
C THR A 116 -0.49 15.33 -3.42
N LEU A 117 0.54 15.47 -4.23
CA LEU A 117 1.88 14.93 -4.04
C LEU A 117 2.92 16.03 -4.18
N LEU A 118 4.11 15.79 -3.65
CA LEU A 118 5.27 16.66 -3.81
C LEU A 118 6.19 16.07 -4.89
N ALA A 119 6.28 16.70 -6.05
CA ALA A 119 7.21 16.28 -7.09
C ALA A 119 8.54 17.01 -6.95
N TYR A 120 9.64 16.27 -7.11
CA TYR A 120 10.99 16.83 -7.12
C TYR A 120 11.16 17.82 -8.27
N VAL A 121 11.84 18.93 -8.01
CA VAL A 121 12.30 19.91 -9.00
C VAL A 121 13.75 20.32 -8.71
N ASP A 122 14.50 20.70 -9.76
CA ASP A 122 15.92 21.04 -9.65
C ASP A 122 16.15 22.38 -8.92
N HIS A 123 15.20 23.31 -9.03
CA HIS A 123 15.29 24.63 -8.38
C HIS A 123 13.90 25.17 -8.06
N PRO A 124 13.77 26.12 -7.12
CA PRO A 124 12.52 26.78 -6.83
C PRO A 124 11.96 27.49 -8.06
N GLY A 125 10.66 27.31 -8.31
CA GLY A 125 9.98 27.94 -9.45
C GLY A 125 10.22 27.26 -10.80
N ALA A 126 10.80 26.05 -10.82
CA ALA A 126 10.86 25.23 -12.03
C ALA A 126 9.45 24.94 -12.55
N GLU A 127 9.22 25.12 -13.83
CA GLU A 127 7.93 24.84 -14.51
C GLU A 127 7.85 23.38 -14.96
N ASP A 128 9.01 22.74 -15.18
CA ASP A 128 9.12 21.36 -15.64
C ASP A 128 9.57 20.43 -14.53
N LEU A 129 9.07 19.19 -14.57
CA LEU A 129 9.55 18.11 -13.70
C LEU A 129 10.79 17.45 -14.33
N PRO A 130 11.94 17.42 -13.64
CA PRO A 130 13.15 16.86 -14.21
C PRO A 130 13.03 15.34 -14.39
N ALA A 131 13.52 14.85 -15.51
CA ALA A 131 13.71 13.43 -15.77
C ALA A 131 15.04 12.98 -15.14
N VAL A 132 14.98 12.39 -13.95
CA VAL A 132 16.17 11.88 -13.27
C VAL A 132 16.58 10.55 -13.94
N PRO A 133 17.83 10.40 -14.43
CA PRO A 133 18.27 9.13 -14.99
C PRO A 133 18.21 8.00 -13.96
N ASP A 134 17.72 6.83 -14.35
CA ASP A 134 17.73 5.65 -13.51
C ASP A 134 19.15 5.04 -13.46
N PRO A 135 19.79 4.98 -12.29
CA PRO A 135 21.13 4.41 -12.18
C PRO A 135 21.16 2.89 -12.45
N ASP A 136 20.03 2.21 -12.23
CA ASP A 136 19.93 0.76 -12.37
C ASP A 136 19.47 0.32 -13.76
N GLN A 137 18.84 1.23 -14.53
CA GLN A 137 18.27 0.94 -15.85
C GLN A 137 18.59 2.06 -16.86
N PRO A 138 19.70 1.96 -17.60
CA PRO A 138 20.08 2.95 -18.62
C PRO A 138 18.94 3.17 -19.62
N GLY A 139 18.64 4.43 -19.90
CA GLY A 139 17.54 4.84 -20.81
C GLY A 139 16.18 4.97 -20.16
N THR A 140 16.03 4.62 -18.89
CA THR A 140 14.81 4.86 -18.09
C THR A 140 14.93 6.17 -17.33
N SER A 141 13.85 6.93 -17.26
CA SER A 141 13.74 8.15 -16.46
C SER A 141 12.91 7.89 -15.21
N LEU A 142 13.38 8.42 -14.09
CA LEU A 142 12.68 8.39 -12.82
C LEU A 142 11.89 9.69 -12.64
N LEU A 143 10.67 9.59 -12.17
CA LEU A 143 9.88 10.67 -11.64
C LEU A 143 9.78 10.46 -10.13
N LEU A 144 10.40 11.37 -9.37
CA LEU A 144 10.48 11.27 -7.92
C LEU A 144 9.36 12.06 -7.28
N VAL A 145 8.58 11.42 -6.42
CA VAL A 145 7.47 12.04 -5.72
C VAL A 145 7.42 11.64 -4.25
N CYS A 146 6.97 12.54 -3.40
CA CYS A 146 6.66 12.25 -2.00
C CYS A 146 5.18 12.45 -1.71
N SER A 147 4.64 11.63 -0.82
CA SER A 147 3.24 11.70 -0.39
C SER A 147 2.96 12.90 0.51
N SER A 148 3.97 13.41 1.21
CA SER A 148 3.93 14.59 2.07
C SER A 148 5.35 15.06 2.42
N TRP A 149 5.43 16.22 3.07
CA TRP A 149 6.68 16.77 3.61
C TRP A 149 7.33 15.85 4.67
N THR A 150 6.58 14.99 5.34
CA THR A 150 7.12 13.99 6.28
C THR A 150 8.06 12.99 5.61
N PHE A 151 7.79 12.67 4.33
CA PHE A 151 8.58 11.72 3.54
C PHE A 151 9.47 12.40 2.50
N CYS A 152 9.47 13.74 2.45
CA CYS A 152 10.25 14.52 1.51
C CYS A 152 11.52 15.06 2.18
N SER A 153 12.68 14.65 1.68
CA SER A 153 13.98 15.15 2.12
C SER A 153 14.58 16.20 1.19
N TRP A 154 13.85 16.59 0.12
CA TRP A 154 14.33 17.54 -0.86
C TRP A 154 14.07 18.98 -0.42
N GLU A 155 14.99 19.87 -0.75
CA GLU A 155 14.80 21.32 -0.53
C GLU A 155 13.81 21.91 -1.53
N ASN A 156 13.75 21.33 -2.74
CA ASN A 156 12.93 21.82 -3.83
C ASN A 156 11.89 20.77 -4.23
N ALA A 157 10.63 21.08 -4.03
CA ALA A 157 9.51 20.28 -4.48
C ALA A 157 8.31 21.20 -4.82
N VAL A 158 7.48 20.72 -5.74
CA VAL A 158 6.22 21.40 -6.11
C VAL A 158 5.04 20.50 -5.86
N GLU A 159 3.92 21.08 -5.45
CA GLU A 159 2.67 20.35 -5.29
C GLU A 159 2.05 20.06 -6.65
N VAL A 160 1.72 18.79 -6.89
CA VAL A 160 1.07 18.32 -8.10
C VAL A 160 -0.01 17.29 -7.78
N THR A 161 -0.99 17.13 -8.67
CA THR A 161 -1.95 16.01 -8.51
C THR A 161 -1.39 14.74 -9.15
N GLY A 162 -1.73 13.59 -8.56
CA GLY A 162 -1.34 12.30 -9.16
C GLY A 162 -1.90 12.11 -10.57
N SER A 163 -3.11 12.60 -10.85
CA SER A 163 -3.69 12.58 -12.20
C SER A 163 -2.88 13.39 -13.22
N PHE A 164 -2.35 14.55 -12.82
CA PHE A 164 -1.44 15.34 -13.67
C PHE A 164 -0.17 14.54 -13.99
N LEU A 165 0.46 13.92 -12.99
CA LEU A 165 1.65 13.09 -13.18
C LEU A 165 1.40 11.91 -14.12
N LEU A 166 0.26 11.22 -13.97
CA LEU A 166 -0.12 10.13 -14.85
C LEU A 166 -0.33 10.61 -16.30
N GLY A 167 -0.96 11.78 -16.47
CA GLY A 167 -1.13 12.40 -17.79
C GLY A 167 0.21 12.76 -18.44
N LEU A 168 1.12 13.37 -17.69
CA LEU A 168 2.46 13.76 -18.16
C LEU A 168 3.28 12.56 -18.62
N THR A 169 3.15 11.42 -17.95
CA THR A 169 3.93 10.20 -18.21
C THR A 169 3.24 9.21 -19.14
N SER A 170 2.07 9.54 -19.66
CA SER A 170 1.24 8.63 -20.48
C SER A 170 1.95 8.05 -21.70
N ASN A 171 2.84 8.80 -22.31
CA ASN A 171 3.58 8.44 -23.52
C ASN A 171 5.08 8.17 -23.26
N THR A 172 5.47 7.95 -22.01
CA THR A 172 6.87 7.74 -21.63
C THR A 172 7.04 6.41 -20.91
N ASP A 173 8.26 5.86 -20.91
CA ASP A 173 8.66 4.71 -20.12
C ASP A 173 9.15 5.14 -18.72
N ALA A 174 8.62 6.26 -18.19
CA ALA A 174 9.01 6.76 -16.88
C ALA A 174 8.61 5.79 -15.76
N VAL A 175 9.45 5.73 -14.75
CA VAL A 175 9.21 5.00 -13.51
C VAL A 175 8.93 5.98 -12.39
N LEU A 176 7.80 5.83 -11.73
CA LEU A 176 7.45 6.55 -10.51
C LEU A 176 8.21 5.94 -9.33
N ILE A 177 8.88 6.77 -8.55
CA ILE A 177 9.39 6.43 -7.23
C ILE A 177 8.63 7.27 -6.21
N ILE A 178 7.81 6.63 -5.41
CA ILE A 178 7.04 7.26 -4.35
C ILE A 178 7.83 7.14 -3.04
N ASN A 179 8.00 8.23 -2.30
CA ASN A 179 8.73 8.30 -1.03
C ASN A 179 10.13 7.64 -1.08
N PRO A 180 11.02 8.04 -1.98
CA PRO A 180 12.31 7.39 -2.16
C PRO A 180 13.13 7.36 -0.87
N GLY A 181 13.79 6.22 -0.60
CA GLY A 181 14.67 6.06 0.56
C GLY A 181 13.97 5.89 1.90
N THR A 182 12.65 5.74 1.93
CA THR A 182 11.87 5.55 3.16
C THR A 182 11.31 4.14 3.28
N GLY A 183 10.82 3.76 4.47
CA GLY A 183 10.10 2.49 4.67
C GLY A 183 8.74 2.42 3.94
N LEU A 184 8.25 3.54 3.41
CA LEU A 184 7.02 3.64 2.63
C LEU A 184 7.34 3.90 1.14
N SER A 185 8.46 3.38 0.65
CA SER A 185 8.89 3.58 -0.74
C SER A 185 8.27 2.55 -1.68
N LEU A 186 7.82 3.04 -2.85
CA LEU A 186 7.31 2.19 -3.92
C LEU A 186 7.90 2.63 -5.26
N ARG A 187 8.33 1.66 -6.06
CA ARG A 187 8.76 1.85 -7.45
C ARG A 187 7.81 1.14 -8.39
N LEU A 188 7.24 1.87 -9.35
CA LEU A 188 6.27 1.33 -10.31
C LEU A 188 6.36 2.07 -11.64
N ALA A 189 6.18 1.35 -12.77
CA ALA A 189 6.08 2.01 -14.07
C ALA A 189 4.86 2.94 -14.09
N ALA A 190 5.04 4.21 -14.52
CA ALA A 190 3.96 5.19 -14.56
C ALA A 190 2.78 4.73 -15.43
N ARG A 191 3.07 4.09 -16.56
CA ARG A 191 2.05 3.49 -17.43
C ARG A 191 1.20 2.41 -16.75
N THR A 192 1.80 1.64 -15.82
CA THR A 192 1.06 0.65 -15.03
C THR A 192 0.06 1.34 -14.11
N MET A 193 0.49 2.36 -13.36
CA MET A 193 -0.40 3.15 -12.51
C MET A 193 -1.54 3.76 -13.32
N MET A 194 -1.24 4.36 -14.48
CA MET A 194 -2.24 4.97 -15.36
C MET A 194 -3.26 3.95 -15.88
N SER A 195 -2.81 2.78 -16.32
CA SER A 195 -3.72 1.73 -16.85
C SER A 195 -4.65 1.15 -15.77
N LEU A 196 -4.27 1.26 -14.50
CA LEU A 196 -5.00 0.72 -13.36
C LEU A 196 -5.88 1.76 -12.66
N ALA A 197 -5.59 3.06 -12.81
CA ALA A 197 -6.41 4.12 -12.26
C ALA A 197 -7.75 4.21 -13.01
N ARG A 198 -8.85 4.35 -12.25
CA ARG A 198 -10.16 4.65 -12.86
C ARG A 198 -10.24 6.13 -13.18
N THR A 199 -10.83 6.44 -14.34
CA THR A 199 -11.18 7.82 -14.65
C THR A 199 -12.27 8.28 -13.67
N PRO A 200 -12.23 9.52 -13.14
CA PRO A 200 -13.18 9.99 -12.12
C PRO A 200 -14.68 9.81 -12.46
N HIS A 201 -15.02 9.70 -13.76
CA HIS A 201 -16.40 9.48 -14.22
C HIS A 201 -16.93 8.03 -14.04
N GLN A 202 -16.09 7.05 -13.68
CA GLN A 202 -16.54 5.66 -13.50
C GLN A 202 -16.84 5.29 -12.03
N GLN A 203 -16.71 6.24 -11.10
CA GLN A 203 -16.89 5.98 -9.66
C GLN A 203 -18.37 6.06 -9.20
N HIS A 204 -19.32 6.39 -10.09
CA HIS A 204 -20.74 6.60 -9.74
C HIS A 204 -21.73 5.70 -10.52
N GLN A 205 -21.31 4.51 -10.94
CA GLN A 205 -22.24 3.51 -11.51
C GLN A 205 -22.33 2.28 -10.61
#